data_5e89f06d7944b464ece545954d89c08b
#
_entry.id   5e89f06d7944b464ece545954d89c08b
#
_cell.length_a   1.000
_cell.length_b   1.000
_cell.length_c   1.000
_cell.angle_alpha   90.00
_cell.angle_beta   90.00
_cell.angle_gamma   90.00
#
_symmetry.space_group_name_H-M   'P 1'
#
loop_
_entity.id
_entity.type
_entity.pdbx_description
1 polymer ?
#
loop_
_entity_poly.entity_id
_entity_poly.type
_entity_poly.pdbx_seq_one_letter_code
_entity_poly.pdbx_strand_id
1 'polypeptide(L)'
;LVVGAGLFGSVFAHEAAKKGYQIKVIEKRNHVAGNIYTKEIEGIQFHQYGAHIFHTSNKEVWDYVNQFAEFNRYTNSPVANYHGEIYNLPFNMNTFNKLWGVVTPKEAQEKIDEQRAILNQKRPENLEEQAISLVGTDIYEKLIKGYTEKQWGRPCTELPPFIIKRLPVRMTYDNNYFNDKYQGIPIGGYTQIVEKMLDHPNIEVHLNTDFFDKREQLESEVDKVVYTGMIDQFFDYKFGRLEYRSLSFENEILDQENYQGNAVVNYTDTEHKYTRIIEHKHFEFGTQPKTIITKEYPIDWKPGDEPYYPVNDKKNNKLYKQYKELADQENKYIFGGRLGMYKYFDMHMIIHESLKHVNKYLGD
;
A
#
# COMPACT_ATOMS: atom_id res chain seq x y z
N LEU A 1 -18.30 -17.35 -7.08
CA LEU A 1 -18.08 -16.78 -5.77
C LEU A 1 -16.82 -15.92 -5.78
N VAL A 2 -16.89 -14.72 -5.21
CA VAL A 2 -15.73 -13.87 -4.94
C VAL A 2 -15.58 -13.74 -3.42
N VAL A 3 -14.43 -14.17 -2.90
CA VAL A 3 -14.08 -14.10 -1.48
C VAL A 3 -13.21 -12.87 -1.25
N GLY A 4 -13.76 -11.87 -0.59
CA GLY A 4 -13.16 -10.57 -0.33
C GLY A 4 -13.70 -9.46 -1.25
N ALA A 5 -14.32 -8.44 -0.66
CA ALA A 5 -14.83 -7.24 -1.33
C ALA A 5 -13.81 -6.08 -1.35
N GLY A 6 -12.52 -6.41 -1.35
CA GLY A 6 -11.45 -5.46 -1.61
C GLY A 6 -11.33 -5.13 -3.10
N LEU A 7 -10.36 -4.31 -3.45
CA LEU A 7 -10.24 -3.78 -4.83
C LEU A 7 -10.10 -4.89 -5.89
N PHE A 8 -9.29 -5.93 -5.64
CA PHE A 8 -9.15 -7.05 -6.58
C PHE A 8 -10.48 -7.77 -6.83
N GLY A 9 -11.15 -8.19 -5.73
CA GLY A 9 -12.41 -8.93 -5.83
C GLY A 9 -13.53 -8.12 -6.46
N SER A 10 -13.60 -6.82 -6.16
CA SER A 10 -14.63 -5.92 -6.70
C SER A 10 -14.45 -5.63 -8.19
N VAL A 11 -13.22 -5.42 -8.67
CA VAL A 11 -12.93 -5.31 -10.10
C VAL A 11 -13.28 -6.60 -10.82
N PHE A 12 -12.87 -7.75 -10.27
CA PHE A 12 -13.19 -9.04 -10.89
C PHE A 12 -14.70 -9.28 -10.95
N ALA A 13 -15.42 -9.03 -9.86
CA ALA A 13 -16.87 -9.19 -9.79
C ALA A 13 -17.59 -8.29 -10.81
N HIS A 14 -17.19 -7.02 -10.89
CA HIS A 14 -17.75 -6.05 -11.81
C HIS A 14 -17.62 -6.51 -13.27
N GLU A 15 -16.41 -6.85 -13.69
CA GLU A 15 -16.14 -7.25 -15.08
C GLU A 15 -16.77 -8.60 -15.43
N ALA A 16 -16.80 -9.55 -14.48
CA ALA A 16 -17.50 -10.81 -14.67
C ALA A 16 -19.02 -10.62 -14.81
N ALA A 17 -19.62 -9.75 -14.00
CA ALA A 17 -21.04 -9.42 -14.10
C ALA A 17 -21.41 -8.77 -15.45
N LYS A 18 -20.56 -7.89 -15.98
CA LYS A 18 -20.72 -7.32 -17.32
C LYS A 18 -20.70 -8.37 -18.43
N LYS A 19 -19.99 -9.47 -18.23
CA LYS A 19 -19.96 -10.64 -19.14
C LYS A 19 -21.16 -11.58 -18.94
N GLY A 20 -22.11 -11.26 -18.05
CA GLY A 20 -23.33 -12.03 -17.79
C GLY A 20 -23.24 -13.08 -16.70
N TYR A 21 -22.12 -13.20 -16.00
CA TYR A 21 -21.99 -14.11 -14.87
C TYR A 21 -22.80 -13.65 -13.67
N GLN A 22 -23.38 -14.59 -12.91
CA GLN A 22 -23.99 -14.33 -11.60
C GLN A 22 -22.91 -14.40 -10.53
N ILE A 23 -22.76 -13.37 -9.75
CA ILE A 23 -21.66 -13.21 -8.79
C ILE A 23 -22.21 -13.09 -7.38
N LYS A 24 -21.74 -13.97 -6.49
CA LYS A 24 -21.88 -13.82 -5.03
C LYS A 24 -20.55 -13.31 -4.49
N VAL A 25 -20.54 -12.14 -3.85
CA VAL A 25 -19.38 -11.58 -3.15
C VAL A 25 -19.58 -11.73 -1.66
N ILE A 26 -18.62 -12.32 -0.97
CA ILE A 26 -18.61 -12.40 0.49
C ILE A 26 -17.45 -11.59 1.07
N GLU A 27 -17.69 -10.92 2.18
CA GLU A 27 -16.69 -10.15 2.90
C GLU A 27 -16.80 -10.40 4.41
N LYS A 28 -15.67 -10.70 5.05
CA LYS A 28 -15.64 -10.96 6.50
C LYS A 28 -15.92 -9.71 7.34
N ARG A 29 -15.58 -8.53 6.84
CA ARG A 29 -15.81 -7.24 7.49
C ARG A 29 -17.27 -6.81 7.32
N ASN A 30 -17.66 -5.77 8.09
CA ASN A 30 -18.97 -5.14 7.98
C ASN A 30 -19.03 -4.04 6.90
N HIS A 31 -18.05 -3.97 6.02
CA HIS A 31 -17.96 -3.00 4.93
C HIS A 31 -17.19 -3.57 3.74
N VAL A 32 -17.45 -3.03 2.56
CA VAL A 32 -16.68 -3.29 1.33
C VAL A 32 -15.39 -2.45 1.28
N ALA A 33 -14.68 -2.51 0.18
CA ALA A 33 -13.47 -1.75 -0.14
C ALA A 33 -12.18 -2.22 0.56
N GLY A 34 -12.22 -3.24 1.41
CA GLY A 34 -11.00 -3.78 2.02
C GLY A 34 -10.14 -2.69 2.68
N ASN A 35 -8.85 -2.65 2.38
CA ASN A 35 -7.94 -1.68 3.00
C ASN A 35 -8.04 -0.25 2.43
N ILE A 36 -8.73 -0.04 1.31
CA ILE A 36 -8.98 1.31 0.78
C ILE A 36 -10.26 1.95 1.33
N TYR A 37 -10.90 1.29 2.30
CA TYR A 37 -12.13 1.79 2.91
C TYR A 37 -11.94 3.18 3.51
N THR A 38 -12.84 4.09 3.12
CA THR A 38 -12.98 5.43 3.66
C THR A 38 -14.40 5.63 4.18
N LYS A 39 -14.54 6.46 5.20
CA LYS A 39 -15.83 6.91 5.70
C LYS A 39 -15.77 8.38 6.06
N GLU A 40 -16.89 9.07 5.96
CA GLU A 40 -16.98 10.47 6.37
C GLU A 40 -17.09 10.59 7.88
N ILE A 41 -16.22 11.40 8.49
CA ILE A 41 -16.26 11.79 9.91
C ILE A 41 -16.02 13.30 9.97
N GLU A 42 -16.90 14.07 10.62
CA GLU A 42 -16.81 15.54 10.72
C GLU A 42 -16.65 16.23 9.34
N GLY A 43 -17.26 15.67 8.29
CA GLY A 43 -17.15 16.17 6.92
C GLY A 43 -15.80 15.88 6.25
N ILE A 44 -14.97 15.02 6.82
CA ILE A 44 -13.65 14.64 6.32
C ILE A 44 -13.68 13.17 5.91
N GLN A 45 -13.16 12.84 4.72
CA GLN A 45 -12.98 11.46 4.30
C GLN A 45 -11.81 10.82 5.06
N PHE A 46 -12.16 9.97 6.01
CA PHE A 46 -11.22 9.29 6.89
C PHE A 46 -10.78 7.96 6.27
N HIS A 47 -9.48 7.80 6.03
CA HIS A 47 -8.87 6.57 5.53
C HIS A 47 -8.60 5.62 6.70
N GLN A 48 -9.45 4.62 6.87
CA GLN A 48 -9.44 3.79 8.09
C GLN A 48 -8.21 2.91 8.24
N TYR A 49 -7.61 2.47 7.14
CA TYR A 49 -6.49 1.53 7.11
C TYR A 49 -5.20 2.15 6.56
N GLY A 50 -4.97 3.41 6.87
CA GLY A 50 -3.82 4.17 6.41
C GLY A 50 -4.06 4.97 5.14
N ALA A 51 -3.13 5.87 4.83
CA ALA A 51 -3.23 6.74 3.67
C ALA A 51 -3.17 5.96 2.36
N HIS A 52 -4.12 6.22 1.48
CA HIS A 52 -4.15 5.69 0.12
C HIS A 52 -4.19 6.85 -0.86
N ILE A 53 -3.19 6.93 -1.74
CA ILE A 53 -3.11 7.92 -2.82
C ILE A 53 -3.06 7.14 -4.13
N PHE A 54 -4.02 7.40 -5.02
CA PHE A 54 -4.04 6.75 -6.32
C PHE A 54 -3.03 7.39 -7.25
N HIS A 55 -2.20 6.58 -7.88
CA HIS A 55 -1.23 7.02 -8.88
C HIS A 55 -1.00 5.92 -9.92
N THR A 56 -0.75 6.29 -11.15
CA THR A 56 -0.43 5.35 -12.24
C THR A 56 0.12 6.08 -13.46
N SER A 57 0.97 5.40 -14.23
CA SER A 57 1.32 5.82 -15.60
C SER A 57 0.55 5.03 -16.65
N ASN A 58 -0.22 4.01 -16.24
CA ASN A 58 -1.07 3.22 -17.12
C ASN A 58 -2.39 3.97 -17.38
N LYS A 59 -2.56 4.45 -18.63
CA LYS A 59 -3.76 5.20 -19.02
C LYS A 59 -5.04 4.34 -18.96
N GLU A 60 -4.97 3.08 -19.31
CA GLU A 60 -6.11 2.16 -19.24
C GLU A 60 -6.64 2.03 -17.80
N VAL A 61 -5.76 1.86 -16.84
CA VAL A 61 -6.13 1.79 -15.42
C VAL A 61 -6.66 3.13 -14.91
N TRP A 62 -6.08 4.26 -15.35
CA TRP A 62 -6.56 5.59 -15.01
C TRP A 62 -7.97 5.83 -15.57
N ASP A 63 -8.19 5.53 -16.84
CA ASP A 63 -9.51 5.67 -17.48
C ASP A 63 -10.53 4.72 -16.83
N TYR A 64 -10.11 3.52 -16.44
CA TYR A 64 -10.96 2.55 -15.75
C TYR A 64 -11.47 3.08 -14.42
N VAL A 65 -10.58 3.54 -13.54
CA VAL A 65 -10.97 3.99 -12.21
C VAL A 65 -11.82 5.27 -12.24
N ASN A 66 -11.60 6.14 -13.24
CA ASN A 66 -12.37 7.36 -13.44
C ASN A 66 -13.82 7.11 -13.90
N GLN A 67 -14.20 5.88 -14.27
CA GLN A 67 -15.60 5.53 -14.49
C GLN A 67 -16.41 5.49 -13.18
N PHE A 68 -15.75 5.33 -12.04
CA PHE A 68 -16.40 5.13 -10.75
C PHE A 68 -16.29 6.33 -9.81
N ALA A 69 -15.33 7.23 -10.01
CA ALA A 69 -15.18 8.44 -9.21
C ALA A 69 -14.45 9.53 -10.00
N GLU A 70 -14.70 10.78 -9.63
CA GLU A 70 -13.90 11.91 -10.05
C GLU A 70 -12.68 12.05 -9.13
N PHE A 71 -11.50 12.21 -9.70
CA PHE A 71 -10.26 12.41 -8.94
C PHE A 71 -9.88 13.88 -8.90
N ASN A 72 -9.47 14.34 -7.73
CA ASN A 72 -8.96 15.70 -7.55
C ASN A 72 -7.50 15.82 -8.02
N ARG A 73 -6.94 17.03 -7.85
CA ARG A 73 -5.56 17.35 -8.22
C ARG A 73 -4.53 17.10 -7.11
N TYR A 74 -4.83 16.28 -6.12
CA TYR A 74 -3.91 16.04 -5.02
C TYR A 74 -2.58 15.47 -5.55
N THR A 75 -1.49 16.13 -5.17
CA THR A 75 -0.12 15.72 -5.47
C THR A 75 0.55 15.28 -4.18
N ASN A 76 0.99 14.03 -4.10
CA ASN A 76 1.61 13.50 -2.90
C ASN A 76 2.99 14.12 -2.68
N SER A 77 3.12 14.92 -1.63
CA SER A 77 4.35 15.61 -1.24
C SER A 77 4.60 15.44 0.26
N PRO A 78 4.89 14.22 0.73
CA PRO A 78 5.16 13.98 2.14
C PRO A 78 6.43 14.69 2.58
N VAL A 79 6.54 14.95 3.88
CA VAL A 79 7.76 15.46 4.49
C VAL A 79 8.23 14.50 5.58
N ALA A 80 9.52 14.54 5.89
CA ALA A 80 10.12 13.83 7.01
C ALA A 80 10.37 14.81 8.17
N ASN A 81 10.01 14.38 9.37
CA ASN A 81 10.39 15.04 10.61
C ASN A 81 11.49 14.19 11.27
N TYR A 82 12.66 14.77 11.45
CA TYR A 82 13.78 14.21 12.17
C TYR A 82 14.14 15.14 13.33
N HIS A 83 13.74 14.81 14.55
CA HIS A 83 13.95 15.63 15.76
C HIS A 83 13.50 17.10 15.61
N GLY A 84 12.38 17.35 14.91
CA GLY A 84 11.85 18.70 14.65
C GLY A 84 12.42 19.37 13.40
N GLU A 85 13.42 18.81 12.75
CA GLU A 85 13.89 19.27 11.43
C GLU A 85 13.02 18.68 10.32
N ILE A 86 12.47 19.51 9.45
CA ILE A 86 11.62 19.10 8.34
C ILE A 86 12.41 19.02 7.04
N TYR A 87 12.27 17.87 6.36
CA TYR A 87 12.90 17.58 5.07
C TYR A 87 11.86 17.15 4.04
N ASN A 88 12.03 17.56 2.79
CA ASN A 88 11.17 17.15 1.68
C ASN A 88 11.43 15.68 1.29
N LEU A 89 10.36 15.01 0.90
CA LEU A 89 10.37 13.68 0.29
C LEU A 89 9.65 13.72 -1.07
N PRO A 90 10.08 12.95 -2.09
CA PRO A 90 11.25 12.08 -2.09
C PRO A 90 12.55 12.88 -1.92
N PHE A 91 13.69 12.21 -1.75
CA PHE A 91 14.97 12.89 -1.66
C PHE A 91 15.25 13.64 -2.98
N ASN A 92 15.28 14.96 -2.88
CA ASN A 92 15.40 15.85 -4.04
C ASN A 92 16.29 17.06 -3.69
N MET A 93 16.42 18.01 -4.61
CA MET A 93 17.28 19.18 -4.39
C MET A 93 16.85 20.04 -3.18
N ASN A 94 15.55 20.07 -2.81
CA ASN A 94 15.13 20.72 -1.55
C ASN A 94 15.69 19.99 -0.33
N THR A 95 15.68 18.67 -0.34
CA THR A 95 16.27 17.82 0.73
C THR A 95 17.77 18.08 0.85
N PHE A 96 18.49 18.06 -0.27
CA PHE A 96 19.94 18.26 -0.31
C PHE A 96 20.34 19.68 0.08
N ASN A 97 19.58 20.69 -0.38
CA ASN A 97 19.81 22.09 0.02
C ASN A 97 19.62 22.26 1.54
N LYS A 98 18.54 21.73 2.09
CA LYS A 98 18.26 21.80 3.54
C LYS A 98 19.37 21.12 4.35
N LEU A 99 19.88 19.98 3.89
CA LEU A 99 20.84 19.16 4.60
C LEU A 99 22.28 19.67 4.46
N TRP A 100 22.69 20.09 3.26
CA TRP A 100 24.08 20.41 2.93
C TRP A 100 24.31 21.84 2.43
N GLY A 101 23.26 22.63 2.22
CA GLY A 101 23.37 23.97 1.65
C GLY A 101 23.73 24.02 0.17
N VAL A 102 23.72 22.86 -0.52
CA VAL A 102 24.02 22.79 -1.96
C VAL A 102 22.90 23.36 -2.80
N VAL A 103 23.22 23.91 -3.95
CA VAL A 103 22.27 24.59 -4.83
C VAL A 103 22.12 23.89 -6.18
N THR A 104 23.16 23.21 -6.64
CA THR A 104 23.19 22.57 -7.95
C THR A 104 23.21 21.05 -7.85
N PRO A 105 22.69 20.34 -8.87
CA PRO A 105 22.78 18.87 -8.94
C PRO A 105 24.21 18.33 -8.83
N LYS A 106 25.18 19.07 -9.40
CA LYS A 106 26.59 18.68 -9.34
C LYS A 106 27.11 18.67 -7.91
N GLU A 107 26.87 19.74 -7.15
CA GLU A 107 27.26 19.84 -5.74
C GLU A 107 26.60 18.75 -4.90
N ALA A 108 25.30 18.47 -5.14
CA ALA A 108 24.59 17.40 -4.44
C ALA A 108 25.20 16.02 -4.76
N GLN A 109 25.52 15.75 -6.03
CA GLN A 109 26.15 14.51 -6.45
C GLN A 109 27.55 14.34 -5.84
N GLU A 110 28.35 15.41 -5.80
CA GLU A 110 29.67 15.39 -5.16
C GLU A 110 29.58 15.05 -3.66
N LYS A 111 28.57 15.58 -2.94
CA LYS A 111 28.30 15.21 -1.54
C LYS A 111 27.93 13.75 -1.38
N ILE A 112 27.07 13.22 -2.23
CA ILE A 112 26.70 11.81 -2.21
C ILE A 112 27.93 10.93 -2.50
N ASP A 113 28.74 11.31 -3.50
CA ASP A 113 29.95 10.56 -3.89
C ASP A 113 31.00 10.55 -2.80
N GLU A 114 31.21 11.68 -2.11
CA GLU A 114 32.08 11.79 -0.95
C GLU A 114 31.66 10.80 0.16
N GLN A 115 30.38 10.77 0.49
CA GLN A 115 29.87 9.96 1.59
C GLN A 115 29.81 8.46 1.25
N ARG A 116 29.46 8.10 0.03
CA ARG A 116 29.42 6.69 -0.38
C ARG A 116 30.82 6.05 -0.55
N ALA A 117 31.89 6.86 -0.62
CA ALA A 117 33.26 6.37 -0.72
C ALA A 117 33.65 5.43 0.44
N ILE A 118 32.98 5.51 1.59
CA ILE A 118 33.17 4.60 2.73
C ILE A 118 32.92 3.12 2.37
N LEU A 119 32.12 2.87 1.34
CA LEU A 119 31.81 1.52 0.88
C LEU A 119 32.94 0.88 0.02
N ASN A 120 33.99 1.62 -0.29
CA ASN A 120 35.14 1.15 -1.09
C ASN A 120 34.72 0.40 -2.38
N GLN A 121 33.67 0.89 -3.07
CA GLN A 121 33.07 0.29 -4.27
C GLN A 121 32.56 -1.15 -4.08
N LYS A 122 32.39 -1.61 -2.85
CA LYS A 122 31.81 -2.91 -2.54
C LYS A 122 30.35 -2.97 -3.01
N ARG A 123 29.94 -4.11 -3.52
CA ARG A 123 28.51 -4.36 -3.78
C ARG A 123 27.75 -4.41 -2.45
N PRO A 124 26.65 -3.66 -2.30
CA PRO A 124 25.86 -3.67 -1.08
C PRO A 124 25.33 -5.07 -0.70
N GLU A 125 25.55 -5.49 0.53
CA GLU A 125 25.12 -6.77 1.06
C GLU A 125 23.84 -6.67 1.91
N ASN A 126 23.54 -5.47 2.43
CA ASN A 126 22.39 -5.18 3.27
C ASN A 126 21.76 -3.82 2.90
N LEU A 127 20.65 -3.50 3.58
CA LEU A 127 19.89 -2.27 3.32
C LEU A 127 20.70 -1.01 3.66
N GLU A 128 21.47 -1.02 4.76
CA GLU A 128 22.34 0.11 5.15
C GLU A 128 23.32 0.45 4.03
N GLU A 129 24.09 -0.51 3.58
CA GLU A 129 25.07 -0.32 2.49
C GLU A 129 24.38 0.12 1.19
N GLN A 130 23.19 -0.43 0.90
CA GLN A 130 22.41 -0.02 -0.26
C GLN A 130 21.95 1.44 -0.15
N ALA A 131 21.46 1.87 1.01
CA ALA A 131 21.05 3.25 1.26
C ALA A 131 22.22 4.22 1.07
N ILE A 132 23.34 3.94 1.76
CA ILE A 132 24.55 4.76 1.68
C ILE A 132 25.05 4.86 0.22
N SER A 133 24.98 3.77 -0.55
CA SER A 133 25.39 3.76 -1.96
C SER A 133 24.52 4.66 -2.85
N LEU A 134 23.27 4.89 -2.46
CA LEU A 134 22.31 5.71 -3.21
C LEU A 134 22.31 7.18 -2.80
N VAL A 135 22.37 7.47 -1.51
CA VAL A 135 22.10 8.81 -0.97
C VAL A 135 23.14 9.33 0.03
N GLY A 136 24.15 8.52 0.37
CA GLY A 136 25.16 8.89 1.36
C GLY A 136 24.75 8.62 2.80
N THR A 137 25.69 8.82 3.72
CA THR A 137 25.52 8.51 5.15
C THR A 137 24.56 9.44 5.86
N ASP A 138 24.59 10.74 5.58
CA ASP A 138 23.75 11.72 6.28
C ASP A 138 22.27 11.49 6.03
N ILE A 139 21.87 11.22 4.80
CA ILE A 139 20.47 10.91 4.46
C ILE A 139 20.07 9.55 5.03
N TYR A 140 20.97 8.56 4.95
CA TYR A 140 20.72 7.26 5.56
C TYR A 140 20.42 7.40 7.06
N GLU A 141 21.33 8.03 7.84
CA GLU A 141 21.20 8.14 9.28
C GLU A 141 19.96 8.96 9.71
N LYS A 142 19.70 10.10 9.03
CA LYS A 142 18.61 11.00 9.41
C LYS A 142 17.25 10.58 8.89
N LEU A 143 17.17 10.08 7.66
CA LEU A 143 15.89 10.00 6.94
C LEU A 143 15.47 8.57 6.56
N ILE A 144 16.37 7.57 6.63
CA ILE A 144 16.06 6.19 6.24
C ILE A 144 16.10 5.25 7.42
N LYS A 145 17.17 5.24 8.18
CA LYS A 145 17.48 4.23 9.22
C LYS A 145 16.34 4.07 10.23
N GLY A 146 16.03 5.11 10.99
CA GLY A 146 15.04 5.01 12.07
C GLY A 146 13.63 4.68 11.56
N TYR A 147 13.22 5.22 10.41
CA TYR A 147 11.95 4.89 9.77
C TYR A 147 11.90 3.41 9.37
N THR A 148 12.95 2.94 8.69
CA THR A 148 13.01 1.58 8.16
C THR A 148 13.10 0.54 9.29
N GLU A 149 13.90 0.80 10.30
CA GLU A 149 14.04 -0.11 11.45
C GLU A 149 12.72 -0.22 12.25
N LYS A 150 11.98 0.86 12.40
CA LYS A 150 10.62 0.80 12.96
C LYS A 150 9.68 -0.02 12.10
N GLN A 151 9.67 0.23 10.79
CA GLN A 151 8.77 -0.45 9.86
C GLN A 151 9.02 -1.96 9.80
N TRP A 152 10.27 -2.38 9.84
CA TRP A 152 10.63 -3.80 9.71
C TRP A 152 10.91 -4.50 11.03
N GLY A 153 11.05 -3.76 12.12
CA GLY A 153 11.37 -4.31 13.45
C GLY A 153 12.75 -4.96 13.54
N ARG A 154 13.67 -4.61 12.62
CA ARG A 154 15.03 -5.17 12.51
C ARG A 154 16.05 -4.07 12.15
N PRO A 155 17.31 -4.20 12.55
CA PRO A 155 18.38 -3.31 12.11
C PRO A 155 18.52 -3.32 10.57
N CYS A 156 18.85 -2.17 9.99
CA CYS A 156 19.08 -2.06 8.55
C CYS A 156 20.21 -2.96 8.03
N THR A 157 21.18 -3.28 8.90
CA THR A 157 22.29 -4.22 8.61
C THR A 157 21.84 -5.67 8.42
N GLU A 158 20.66 -6.03 8.92
CA GLU A 158 20.07 -7.38 8.78
C GLU A 158 19.02 -7.46 7.67
N LEU A 159 18.63 -6.32 7.12
CA LEU A 159 17.63 -6.25 6.05
C LEU A 159 18.27 -6.38 4.67
N PRO A 160 17.61 -7.08 3.73
CA PRO A 160 18.16 -7.25 2.40
C PRO A 160 18.14 -5.94 1.58
N PRO A 161 19.14 -5.72 0.72
CA PRO A 161 19.26 -4.45 -0.03
C PRO A 161 18.13 -4.19 -1.02
N PHE A 162 17.39 -5.20 -1.45
CA PHE A 162 16.32 -5.03 -2.43
C PHE A 162 15.13 -4.19 -1.90
N ILE A 163 14.95 -4.10 -0.58
CA ILE A 163 13.86 -3.32 0.04
C ILE A 163 13.88 -1.86 -0.43
N ILE A 164 15.06 -1.26 -0.57
CA ILE A 164 15.23 0.12 -1.00
C ILE A 164 15.92 0.28 -2.36
N LYS A 165 16.00 -0.78 -3.14
CA LYS A 165 16.68 -0.76 -4.46
C LYS A 165 16.15 0.34 -5.38
N ARG A 166 14.89 0.73 -5.24
CA ARG A 166 14.22 1.75 -6.05
C ARG A 166 13.89 3.01 -5.26
N LEU A 167 14.71 3.34 -4.28
CA LEU A 167 14.54 4.59 -3.53
C LEU A 167 14.53 5.78 -4.48
N PRO A 168 13.46 6.60 -4.51
CA PRO A 168 13.40 7.73 -5.42
C PRO A 168 14.38 8.83 -4.99
N VAL A 169 15.35 9.11 -5.85
CA VAL A 169 16.33 10.20 -5.70
C VAL A 169 16.22 11.09 -6.95
N ARG A 170 16.04 12.39 -6.75
CA ARG A 170 15.86 13.34 -7.85
C ARG A 170 16.83 14.50 -7.75
N MET A 171 17.53 14.77 -8.84
CA MET A 171 18.41 15.93 -8.98
C MET A 171 17.63 17.15 -9.52
N THR A 172 16.39 17.34 -9.02
CA THR A 172 15.49 18.45 -9.35
C THR A 172 14.84 18.98 -8.08
N TYR A 173 14.23 20.15 -8.12
CA TYR A 173 13.45 20.74 -7.02
C TYR A 173 11.97 20.30 -7.04
N ASP A 174 11.69 19.09 -7.51
CA ASP A 174 10.34 18.53 -7.58
C ASP A 174 10.01 17.72 -6.33
N ASN A 175 8.98 18.15 -5.60
CA ASN A 175 8.48 17.49 -4.38
C ASN A 175 7.38 16.46 -4.64
N ASN A 176 6.97 16.23 -5.89
CA ASN A 176 6.03 15.16 -6.19
C ASN A 176 6.66 13.80 -5.88
N TYR A 177 6.07 13.05 -4.96
CA TYR A 177 6.62 11.76 -4.54
C TYR A 177 6.61 10.71 -5.66
N PHE A 178 5.56 10.70 -6.48
CA PHE A 178 5.42 9.73 -7.56
C PHE A 178 6.00 10.25 -8.88
N ASN A 179 6.50 9.33 -9.71
CA ASN A 179 6.93 9.61 -11.09
C ASN A 179 5.81 9.34 -12.11
N ASP A 180 4.63 8.96 -11.64
CA ASP A 180 3.50 8.59 -12.49
C ASP A 180 2.86 9.81 -13.16
N LYS A 181 2.28 9.57 -14.35
CA LYS A 181 1.61 10.61 -15.13
C LYS A 181 0.30 11.08 -14.50
N TYR A 182 -0.38 10.21 -13.79
CA TYR A 182 -1.68 10.45 -13.18
C TYR A 182 -1.62 10.17 -11.70
N GLN A 183 -2.21 11.04 -10.90
CA GLN A 183 -2.41 10.84 -9.48
C GLN A 183 -3.55 11.71 -8.97
N GLY A 184 -4.13 11.35 -7.85
CA GLY A 184 -5.18 12.12 -7.19
C GLY A 184 -5.86 11.31 -6.10
N ILE A 185 -6.81 11.96 -5.44
CA ILE A 185 -7.70 11.35 -4.46
C ILE A 185 -9.11 11.40 -5.03
N PRO A 186 -9.91 10.33 -4.93
CA PRO A 186 -11.31 10.37 -5.37
C PRO A 186 -12.09 11.31 -4.47
N ILE A 187 -12.78 12.27 -5.06
CA ILE A 187 -13.66 13.20 -4.34
C ILE A 187 -14.79 12.40 -3.70
N GLY A 188 -14.95 12.53 -2.39
CA GLY A 188 -15.92 11.74 -1.61
C GLY A 188 -15.41 10.36 -1.18
N GLY A 189 -14.09 10.12 -1.24
CA GLY A 189 -13.42 8.93 -0.73
C GLY A 189 -13.39 7.73 -1.66
N TYR A 190 -12.69 6.69 -1.25
CA TYR A 190 -12.48 5.47 -2.05
C TYR A 190 -13.63 4.48 -2.03
N THR A 191 -14.39 4.41 -0.94
CA THR A 191 -15.42 3.38 -0.74
C THR A 191 -16.45 3.39 -1.85
N GLN A 192 -16.87 4.58 -2.31
CA GLN A 192 -17.82 4.74 -3.40
C GLN A 192 -17.38 4.07 -4.72
N ILE A 193 -16.06 3.97 -4.98
CA ILE A 193 -15.54 3.29 -6.16
C ILE A 193 -15.96 1.83 -6.14
N VAL A 194 -15.75 1.18 -5.01
CA VAL A 194 -16.09 -0.23 -4.81
C VAL A 194 -17.62 -0.43 -4.77
N GLU A 195 -18.34 0.44 -4.10
CA GLU A 195 -19.81 0.40 -4.07
C GLU A 195 -20.40 0.46 -5.48
N LYS A 196 -19.92 1.38 -6.33
CA LYS A 196 -20.36 1.49 -7.72
C LYS A 196 -19.95 0.29 -8.58
N MET A 197 -18.77 -0.32 -8.34
CA MET A 197 -18.38 -1.56 -9.01
C MET A 197 -19.31 -2.71 -8.66
N LEU A 198 -19.76 -2.80 -7.42
CA LEU A 198 -20.60 -3.88 -6.91
C LEU A 198 -22.11 -3.62 -7.12
N ASP A 199 -22.50 -2.39 -7.48
CA ASP A 199 -23.89 -2.04 -7.82
C ASP A 199 -24.27 -2.53 -9.24
N HIS A 200 -24.55 -3.82 -9.34
CA HIS A 200 -24.92 -4.48 -10.58
C HIS A 200 -25.97 -5.58 -10.31
N PRO A 201 -27.00 -5.74 -11.17
CA PRO A 201 -28.08 -6.71 -10.93
C PRO A 201 -27.62 -8.16 -10.83
N ASN A 202 -26.47 -8.48 -11.37
CA ASN A 202 -25.86 -9.83 -11.30
C ASN A 202 -24.90 -10.00 -10.13
N ILE A 203 -24.79 -9.04 -9.21
CA ILE A 203 -23.90 -9.11 -8.06
C ILE A 203 -24.73 -9.06 -6.78
N GLU A 204 -24.52 -10.06 -5.93
CA GLU A 204 -25.04 -10.10 -4.56
C GLU A 204 -23.89 -10.02 -3.58
N VAL A 205 -23.95 -9.09 -2.59
CA VAL A 205 -22.90 -8.87 -1.61
C VAL A 205 -23.36 -9.29 -0.21
N HIS A 206 -22.57 -10.13 0.45
CA HIS A 206 -22.80 -10.57 1.82
C HIS A 206 -21.64 -10.14 2.71
N LEU A 207 -21.88 -9.15 3.56
CA LEU A 207 -20.95 -8.72 4.60
C LEU A 207 -20.99 -9.63 5.83
N ASN A 208 -20.03 -9.47 6.74
CA ASN A 208 -19.93 -10.26 7.97
C ASN A 208 -19.97 -11.79 7.71
N THR A 209 -19.39 -12.20 6.59
CA THR A 209 -19.40 -13.60 6.16
C THR A 209 -17.97 -14.09 5.95
N ASP A 210 -17.47 -14.92 6.86
CA ASP A 210 -16.17 -15.57 6.72
C ASP A 210 -16.29 -16.79 5.82
N PHE A 211 -15.38 -16.93 4.87
CA PHE A 211 -15.35 -18.04 3.93
C PHE A 211 -15.19 -19.39 4.63
N PHE A 212 -14.34 -19.46 5.64
CA PHE A 212 -14.02 -20.71 6.32
C PHE A 212 -15.15 -21.24 7.19
N ASP A 213 -16.04 -20.37 7.69
CA ASP A 213 -17.21 -20.78 8.48
C ASP A 213 -18.23 -21.60 7.66
N LYS A 214 -18.29 -21.38 6.33
CA LYS A 214 -19.29 -21.96 5.43
C LYS A 214 -18.68 -22.49 4.12
N ARG A 215 -17.41 -22.84 4.14
CA ARG A 215 -16.64 -23.18 2.93
C ARG A 215 -17.33 -24.25 2.08
N GLU A 216 -17.66 -25.41 2.64
CA GLU A 216 -18.27 -26.53 1.92
C GLU A 216 -19.60 -26.13 1.27
N GLN A 217 -20.46 -25.41 2.00
CA GLN A 217 -21.74 -24.91 1.47
C GLN A 217 -21.50 -23.94 0.31
N LEU A 218 -20.67 -22.94 0.51
CA LEU A 218 -20.37 -21.89 -0.50
C LEU A 218 -19.75 -22.50 -1.76
N GLU A 219 -18.86 -23.46 -1.60
CA GLU A 219 -18.25 -24.19 -2.71
C GLU A 219 -19.28 -25.02 -3.49
N SER A 220 -20.26 -25.62 -2.83
CA SER A 220 -21.28 -26.44 -3.50
C SER A 220 -22.24 -25.64 -4.37
N GLU A 221 -22.39 -24.34 -4.12
CA GLU A 221 -23.34 -23.47 -4.78
C GLU A 221 -22.77 -22.80 -6.05
N VAL A 222 -21.45 -22.96 -6.35
CA VAL A 222 -20.78 -22.18 -7.38
C VAL A 222 -19.83 -23.02 -8.25
N ASP A 223 -19.64 -22.58 -9.50
CA ASP A 223 -18.72 -23.22 -10.46
C ASP A 223 -17.27 -22.81 -10.23
N LYS A 224 -17.01 -21.54 -9.88
CA LYS A 224 -15.68 -20.95 -9.69
C LYS A 224 -15.63 -20.11 -8.43
N VAL A 225 -14.46 -20.04 -7.83
CA VAL A 225 -14.17 -19.23 -6.65
C VAL A 225 -12.95 -18.36 -6.91
N VAL A 226 -13.13 -17.05 -6.81
CA VAL A 226 -12.01 -16.08 -6.75
C VAL A 226 -11.68 -15.85 -5.29
N TYR A 227 -10.50 -16.29 -4.87
CA TYR A 227 -10.07 -16.22 -3.48
C TYR A 227 -8.97 -15.17 -3.29
N THR A 228 -9.24 -14.16 -2.46
CA THR A 228 -8.31 -13.05 -2.21
C THR A 228 -7.71 -13.05 -0.80
N GLY A 229 -8.00 -14.08 0.00
CA GLY A 229 -7.45 -14.25 1.34
C GLY A 229 -6.02 -14.81 1.35
N MET A 230 -5.51 -15.11 2.54
CA MET A 230 -4.18 -15.67 2.72
C MET A 230 -4.08 -17.06 2.10
N ILE A 231 -3.13 -17.24 1.18
CA ILE A 231 -2.97 -18.50 0.44
C ILE A 231 -2.55 -19.66 1.35
N ASP A 232 -1.73 -19.42 2.35
CA ASP A 232 -1.29 -20.43 3.31
C ASP A 232 -2.45 -20.88 4.22
N GLN A 233 -3.34 -19.98 4.63
CA GLN A 233 -4.54 -20.31 5.36
C GLN A 233 -5.51 -21.17 4.53
N PHE A 234 -5.64 -20.86 3.23
CA PHE A 234 -6.48 -21.63 2.33
C PHE A 234 -6.09 -23.12 2.30
N PHE A 235 -4.80 -23.42 2.37
CA PHE A 235 -4.24 -24.77 2.40
C PHE A 235 -3.91 -25.27 3.82
N ASP A 236 -4.61 -24.76 4.84
CA ASP A 236 -4.48 -25.18 6.25
C ASP A 236 -3.02 -25.16 6.74
N TYR A 237 -2.23 -24.20 6.24
CA TYR A 237 -0.82 -24.03 6.60
C TYR A 237 0.06 -25.27 6.37
N LYS A 238 -0.27 -26.08 5.39
CA LYS A 238 0.35 -27.38 5.07
C LYS A 238 1.89 -27.35 5.05
N PHE A 239 2.50 -26.26 4.57
CA PHE A 239 3.95 -26.09 4.51
C PHE A 239 4.48 -25.13 5.59
N GLY A 240 3.63 -24.64 6.47
CA GLY A 240 3.93 -23.63 7.47
C GLY A 240 3.36 -22.24 7.13
N ARG A 241 3.44 -21.32 8.07
CA ARG A 241 2.89 -19.97 7.92
C ARG A 241 3.81 -19.07 7.14
N LEU A 242 3.23 -18.32 6.22
CA LEU A 242 3.87 -17.16 5.60
C LEU A 242 3.91 -16.00 6.60
N GLU A 243 4.93 -15.18 6.50
CA GLU A 243 5.11 -14.04 7.40
C GLU A 243 4.57 -12.75 6.77
N TYR A 244 3.96 -11.93 7.61
CA TYR A 244 3.40 -10.62 7.25
C TYR A 244 3.88 -9.54 8.21
N ARG A 245 3.78 -8.29 7.80
CA ARG A 245 3.80 -7.14 8.70
C ARG A 245 2.38 -6.63 8.88
N SER A 246 2.11 -6.09 10.04
CA SER A 246 0.83 -5.48 10.35
C SER A 246 0.99 -4.02 10.78
N LEU A 247 -0.13 -3.33 10.90
CA LEU A 247 -0.20 -1.94 11.33
C LEU A 247 -1.25 -1.80 12.43
N SER A 248 -0.98 -0.91 13.38
CA SER A 248 -2.00 -0.39 14.27
C SER A 248 -2.13 1.12 14.12
N PHE A 249 -3.31 1.64 14.40
CA PHE A 249 -3.66 3.03 14.17
C PHE A 249 -4.23 3.65 15.44
N GLU A 250 -3.71 4.82 15.81
CA GLU A 250 -4.26 5.68 16.86
C GLU A 250 -4.87 6.89 16.17
N ASN A 251 -6.22 7.01 16.27
CA ASN A 251 -6.98 8.03 15.59
C ASN A 251 -7.46 9.08 16.59
N GLU A 252 -7.37 10.35 16.24
CA GLU A 252 -7.77 11.46 17.09
C GLU A 252 -8.49 12.55 16.29
N ILE A 253 -9.63 13.00 16.80
CA ILE A 253 -10.35 14.17 16.27
C ILE A 253 -9.93 15.36 17.11
N LEU A 254 -9.36 16.37 16.46
CA LEU A 254 -8.84 17.57 17.11
C LEU A 254 -9.72 18.78 16.81
N ASP A 255 -9.97 19.58 17.83
CA ASP A 255 -10.72 20.85 17.72
C ASP A 255 -9.79 21.99 17.25
N GLN A 256 -9.25 21.81 16.06
CA GLN A 256 -8.41 22.79 15.36
C GLN A 256 -8.47 22.56 13.86
N GLU A 257 -8.26 23.62 13.08
CA GLU A 257 -8.39 23.56 11.62
C GLU A 257 -7.26 22.79 10.93
N ASN A 258 -6.03 22.88 11.46
CA ASN A 258 -4.83 22.34 10.84
C ASN A 258 -3.83 21.90 11.92
N TYR A 259 -3.40 20.66 11.87
CA TYR A 259 -2.49 20.08 12.87
C TYR A 259 -1.02 20.18 12.43
N GLN A 260 -0.70 19.70 11.22
CA GLN A 260 0.68 19.57 10.75
C GLN A 260 0.95 20.22 9.40
N GLY A 261 -0.05 20.78 8.74
CA GLY A 261 0.11 21.51 7.47
C GLY A 261 0.40 20.63 6.26
N ASN A 262 0.28 19.31 6.39
CA ASN A 262 0.46 18.36 5.29
C ASN A 262 -0.33 17.08 5.55
N ALA A 263 -0.72 16.37 4.49
CA ALA A 263 -1.46 15.12 4.63
C ALA A 263 -0.62 14.02 5.31
N VAL A 264 0.68 13.93 5.01
CA VAL A 264 1.56 12.89 5.55
C VAL A 264 2.88 13.49 6.02
N VAL A 265 3.20 13.25 7.28
CA VAL A 265 4.50 13.55 7.88
C VAL A 265 5.11 12.26 8.40
N ASN A 266 6.26 11.86 7.85
CA ASN A 266 7.02 10.69 8.28
C ASN A 266 7.95 11.08 9.42
N TYR A 267 7.96 10.29 10.49
CA TYR A 267 8.86 10.46 11.63
C TYR A 267 10.03 9.49 11.48
N THR A 268 11.20 10.02 11.19
CA THR A 268 12.37 9.22 10.83
C THR A 268 13.36 9.01 11.97
N ASP A 269 13.14 9.67 13.11
CA ASP A 269 13.87 9.40 14.33
C ASP A 269 13.44 8.08 15.03
N THR A 270 14.12 7.69 16.09
CA THR A 270 13.84 6.50 16.90
C THR A 270 13.05 6.80 18.19
N GLU A 271 12.83 8.05 18.53
CA GLU A 271 12.11 8.47 19.74
C GLU A 271 10.60 8.24 19.59
N HIS A 272 10.06 8.53 18.42
CA HIS A 272 8.67 8.27 18.09
C HIS A 272 8.48 6.82 17.64
N LYS A 273 7.54 6.11 18.27
CA LYS A 273 7.24 4.71 17.93
C LYS A 273 6.44 4.58 16.61
N TYR A 274 5.64 5.59 16.28
CA TYR A 274 4.93 5.63 14.99
C TYR A 274 5.88 6.02 13.85
N THR A 275 5.58 5.56 12.66
CA THR A 275 6.35 5.90 11.46
C THR A 275 5.86 7.15 10.78
N ARG A 276 4.57 7.48 10.91
CA ARG A 276 3.98 8.68 10.31
C ARG A 276 2.71 9.12 11.02
N ILE A 277 2.40 10.40 10.82
CA ILE A 277 1.08 10.97 11.14
C ILE A 277 0.40 11.34 9.82
N ILE A 278 -0.86 10.92 9.68
CA ILE A 278 -1.72 11.26 8.57
C ILE A 278 -2.73 12.30 9.07
N GLU A 279 -2.86 13.43 8.37
CA GLU A 279 -3.92 14.40 8.58
C GLU A 279 -4.87 14.36 7.38
N HIS A 280 -6.02 13.69 7.55
CA HIS A 280 -6.86 13.23 6.47
C HIS A 280 -7.49 14.32 5.62
N LYS A 281 -7.85 15.50 6.22
CA LYS A 281 -8.51 16.57 5.49
C LYS A 281 -7.73 17.11 4.30
N HIS A 282 -6.38 17.04 4.36
CA HIS A 282 -5.54 17.57 3.30
C HIS A 282 -5.64 16.79 1.98
N PHE A 283 -6.09 15.54 2.01
CA PHE A 283 -6.30 14.75 0.79
C PHE A 283 -7.35 15.36 -0.15
N GLU A 284 -8.37 16.01 0.41
CA GLU A 284 -9.43 16.67 -0.36
C GLU A 284 -9.44 18.20 -0.16
N PHE A 285 -8.31 18.79 0.25
CA PHE A 285 -8.17 20.23 0.49
C PHE A 285 -9.22 20.80 1.47
N GLY A 286 -9.56 20.01 2.49
CA GLY A 286 -10.62 20.31 3.43
C GLY A 286 -10.39 21.56 4.27
N THR A 287 -11.47 22.29 4.55
CA THR A 287 -11.50 23.54 5.34
C THR A 287 -12.36 23.44 6.58
N GLN A 288 -12.66 22.24 7.03
CA GLN A 288 -13.47 21.99 8.23
C GLN A 288 -12.82 22.61 9.47
N PRO A 289 -13.61 23.04 10.49
CA PRO A 289 -13.07 23.63 11.72
C PRO A 289 -12.31 22.63 12.60
N LYS A 290 -12.58 21.32 12.42
CA LYS A 290 -11.87 20.24 13.09
C LYS A 290 -10.97 19.51 12.10
N THR A 291 -10.01 18.74 12.63
CA THR A 291 -9.18 17.84 11.83
C THR A 291 -9.13 16.45 12.43
N ILE A 292 -8.77 15.46 11.61
CA ILE A 292 -8.56 14.09 12.05
C ILE A 292 -7.13 13.70 11.73
N ILE A 293 -6.43 13.21 12.74
CA ILE A 293 -5.10 12.66 12.59
C ILE A 293 -5.07 11.17 12.89
N THR A 294 -4.18 10.46 12.24
CA THR A 294 -3.88 9.05 12.52
C THR A 294 -2.38 8.88 12.70
N LYS A 295 -1.97 8.37 13.86
CA LYS A 295 -0.60 7.87 14.07
C LYS A 295 -0.54 6.41 13.64
N GLU A 296 0.38 6.07 12.76
CA GLU A 296 0.54 4.72 12.20
C GLU A 296 1.74 4.02 12.85
N TYR A 297 1.46 2.88 13.48
CA TYR A 297 2.47 2.06 14.16
C TYR A 297 2.67 0.75 13.39
N PRO A 298 3.88 0.44 12.94
CA PRO A 298 4.21 -0.88 12.42
C PRO A 298 4.31 -1.88 13.58
N ILE A 299 3.69 -3.02 13.40
CA ILE A 299 3.70 -4.10 14.39
C ILE A 299 4.01 -5.45 13.73
N ASP A 300 4.54 -6.38 14.51
CA ASP A 300 4.69 -7.76 14.08
C ASP A 300 3.31 -8.40 13.94
N TRP A 301 3.07 -9.02 12.79
CA TRP A 301 1.83 -9.73 12.56
C TRP A 301 1.76 -11.00 13.40
N LYS A 302 0.60 -11.23 14.01
CA LYS A 302 0.26 -12.47 14.70
C LYS A 302 -1.06 -13.03 14.14
N PRO A 303 -1.32 -14.34 14.28
CA PRO A 303 -2.61 -14.90 13.92
C PRO A 303 -3.77 -14.14 14.57
N GLY A 304 -4.69 -13.65 13.76
CA GLY A 304 -5.80 -12.79 14.17
C GLY A 304 -5.62 -11.29 13.84
N ASP A 305 -4.38 -10.85 13.61
CA ASP A 305 -4.12 -9.50 13.12
C ASP A 305 -4.39 -9.40 11.61
N GLU A 306 -4.66 -8.18 11.14
CA GLU A 306 -4.79 -7.91 9.70
C GLU A 306 -3.41 -7.95 9.02
N PRO A 307 -3.21 -8.79 7.99
CA PRO A 307 -1.96 -8.85 7.25
C PRO A 307 -1.89 -7.72 6.20
N TYR A 308 -1.07 -6.70 6.43
CA TYR A 308 -0.93 -5.58 5.50
C TYR A 308 0.12 -5.82 4.42
N TYR A 309 1.28 -6.34 4.79
CA TYR A 309 2.42 -6.50 3.88
C TYR A 309 3.00 -7.90 3.98
N PRO A 310 3.16 -8.60 2.84
CA PRO A 310 3.92 -9.85 2.81
C PRO A 310 5.41 -9.57 3.06
N VAL A 311 6.06 -10.43 3.82
CA VAL A 311 7.52 -10.40 4.01
C VAL A 311 8.16 -11.18 2.86
N ASN A 312 8.52 -10.49 1.79
CA ASN A 312 9.04 -11.10 0.56
C ASN A 312 10.56 -11.39 0.66
N ASP A 313 11.01 -11.96 1.75
CA ASP A 313 12.37 -12.46 1.88
C ASP A 313 12.58 -13.81 1.17
N LYS A 314 13.83 -14.28 1.13
CA LYS A 314 14.19 -15.53 0.44
C LYS A 314 13.46 -16.75 1.02
N LYS A 315 13.29 -16.80 2.35
CA LYS A 315 12.61 -17.90 3.07
C LYS A 315 11.13 -17.95 2.68
N ASN A 316 10.45 -16.83 2.82
CA ASN A 316 9.02 -16.73 2.54
C ASN A 316 8.70 -16.87 1.05
N ASN A 317 9.54 -16.36 0.17
CA ASN A 317 9.37 -16.56 -1.28
C ASN A 317 9.51 -18.04 -1.69
N LYS A 318 10.42 -18.80 -1.04
CA LYS A 318 10.53 -20.24 -1.24
C LYS A 318 9.28 -20.98 -0.73
N LEU A 319 8.77 -20.59 0.43
CA LEU A 319 7.55 -21.18 1.01
C LEU A 319 6.33 -20.87 0.15
N TYR A 320 6.17 -19.61 -0.28
CA TYR A 320 5.08 -19.22 -1.18
C TYR A 320 5.08 -20.01 -2.49
N LYS A 321 6.26 -20.30 -3.06
CA LYS A 321 6.35 -21.11 -4.27
C LYS A 321 5.68 -22.48 -4.12
N GLN A 322 5.82 -23.14 -2.96
CA GLN A 322 5.16 -24.42 -2.66
C GLN A 322 3.63 -24.27 -2.63
N TYR A 323 3.11 -23.20 -2.02
CA TYR A 323 1.67 -22.91 -2.02
C TYR A 323 1.16 -22.58 -3.43
N LYS A 324 1.93 -21.85 -4.21
CA LYS A 324 1.58 -21.53 -5.59
C LYS A 324 1.47 -22.78 -6.46
N GLU A 325 2.37 -23.74 -6.28
CA GLU A 325 2.32 -25.04 -6.99
C GLU A 325 1.04 -25.83 -6.66
N LEU A 326 0.53 -25.75 -5.41
CA LEU A 326 -0.79 -26.30 -5.06
C LEU A 326 -1.92 -25.51 -5.70
N ALA A 327 -1.86 -24.18 -5.61
CA ALA A 327 -2.89 -23.31 -6.18
C ALA A 327 -3.03 -23.45 -7.70
N ASP A 328 -1.94 -23.70 -8.40
CA ASP A 328 -1.93 -23.91 -9.85
C ASP A 328 -2.59 -25.25 -10.28
N GLN A 329 -2.82 -26.18 -9.32
CA GLN A 329 -3.53 -27.44 -9.56
C GLN A 329 -5.04 -27.34 -9.27
N GLU A 330 -5.48 -26.25 -8.63
CA GLU A 330 -6.87 -26.01 -8.25
C GLU A 330 -7.70 -25.48 -9.42
N ASN A 331 -8.42 -26.37 -10.10
CA ASN A 331 -9.22 -25.98 -11.27
C ASN A 331 -10.44 -25.10 -10.95
N LYS A 332 -10.96 -25.20 -9.72
CA LYS A 332 -12.12 -24.41 -9.28
C LYS A 332 -11.76 -23.02 -8.79
N TYR A 333 -10.51 -22.81 -8.35
CA TYR A 333 -10.07 -21.61 -7.68
C TYR A 333 -9.21 -20.70 -8.55
N ILE A 334 -9.40 -19.41 -8.37
CA ILE A 334 -8.59 -18.32 -8.92
C ILE A 334 -8.05 -17.54 -7.73
N PHE A 335 -6.75 -17.65 -7.48
CA PHE A 335 -6.10 -16.91 -6.41
C PHE A 335 -5.67 -15.53 -6.89
N GLY A 336 -6.08 -14.50 -6.18
CA GLY A 336 -5.82 -13.13 -6.56
C GLY A 336 -5.62 -12.19 -5.39
N GLY A 337 -5.23 -10.95 -5.69
CA GLY A 337 -4.99 -9.95 -4.67
C GLY A 337 -3.68 -10.13 -3.91
N ARG A 338 -3.43 -9.21 -2.99
CA ARG A 338 -2.17 -9.11 -2.26
C ARG A 338 -1.85 -10.37 -1.43
N LEU A 339 -2.85 -10.95 -0.78
CA LEU A 339 -2.71 -12.11 0.10
C LEU A 339 -2.74 -13.43 -0.68
N GLY A 340 -3.63 -13.57 -1.66
CA GLY A 340 -3.73 -14.76 -2.50
C GLY A 340 -2.53 -14.96 -3.41
N MET A 341 -1.85 -13.88 -3.79
CA MET A 341 -0.64 -13.90 -4.60
C MET A 341 0.64 -13.67 -3.78
N TYR A 342 0.53 -13.46 -2.48
CA TYR A 342 1.62 -13.15 -1.57
C TYR A 342 2.61 -12.11 -2.14
N LYS A 343 2.06 -10.98 -2.60
CA LYS A 343 2.82 -9.92 -3.27
C LYS A 343 2.33 -8.54 -2.85
N TYR A 344 3.27 -7.62 -2.67
CA TYR A 344 2.91 -6.22 -2.52
C TYR A 344 2.41 -5.64 -3.84
N PHE A 345 1.23 -5.02 -3.80
CA PHE A 345 0.64 -4.32 -4.93
C PHE A 345 0.14 -2.95 -4.50
N ASP A 346 0.45 -1.93 -5.27
CA ASP A 346 -0.26 -0.66 -5.23
C ASP A 346 -1.66 -0.79 -5.88
N MET A 347 -2.55 0.16 -5.61
CA MET A 347 -3.94 0.09 -6.10
C MET A 347 -4.03 -0.09 -7.62
N HIS A 348 -3.24 0.65 -8.39
CA HIS A 348 -3.23 0.53 -9.85
C HIS A 348 -2.77 -0.84 -10.34
N MET A 349 -1.81 -1.44 -9.63
CA MET A 349 -1.34 -2.80 -9.94
C MET A 349 -2.41 -3.84 -9.66
N ILE A 350 -3.17 -3.68 -8.57
CA ILE A 350 -4.30 -4.56 -8.22
C ILE A 350 -5.38 -4.51 -9.29
N ILE A 351 -5.76 -3.32 -9.75
CA ILE A 351 -6.75 -3.17 -10.82
C ILE A 351 -6.26 -3.87 -12.10
N HIS A 352 -5.04 -3.56 -12.53
CA HIS A 352 -4.46 -4.17 -13.73
C HIS A 352 -4.39 -5.70 -13.63
N GLU A 353 -3.95 -6.23 -12.48
CA GLU A 353 -3.86 -7.68 -12.26
C GLU A 353 -5.23 -8.35 -12.24
N SER A 354 -6.25 -7.70 -11.65
CA SER A 354 -7.61 -8.21 -11.66
C SER A 354 -8.20 -8.26 -13.09
N LEU A 355 -8.02 -7.20 -13.89
CA LEU A 355 -8.43 -7.17 -15.29
C LEU A 355 -7.76 -8.29 -16.11
N LYS A 356 -6.46 -8.51 -15.90
CA LYS A 356 -5.75 -9.65 -16.52
C LYS A 356 -6.32 -11.00 -16.13
N HIS A 357 -6.70 -11.18 -14.87
CA HIS A 357 -7.32 -12.43 -14.42
C HIS A 357 -8.70 -12.63 -15.04
N VAL A 358 -9.51 -11.59 -15.17
CA VAL A 358 -10.79 -11.66 -15.87
C VAL A 358 -10.58 -12.15 -17.31
N ASN A 359 -9.69 -11.52 -18.06
CA ASN A 359 -9.40 -11.90 -19.45
C ASN A 359 -8.86 -13.34 -19.55
N LYS A 360 -7.98 -13.73 -18.64
CA LYS A 360 -7.41 -15.08 -18.63
C LYS A 360 -8.43 -16.19 -18.35
N TYR A 361 -9.35 -15.95 -17.41
CA TYR A 361 -10.22 -17.02 -16.89
C TYR A 361 -11.63 -16.96 -17.45
N LEU A 362 -12.09 -15.82 -17.93
CA LEU A 362 -13.45 -15.62 -18.48
C LEU A 362 -13.48 -15.30 -19.98
N GLY A 363 -12.31 -15.20 -20.59
CA GLY A 363 -12.18 -14.81 -22.01
C GLY A 363 -12.48 -13.33 -22.27
N ASP A 364 -12.30 -12.92 -23.51
CA ASP A 364 -12.67 -11.56 -23.98
C ASP A 364 -14.18 -11.37 -24.10
#